data_f353dc322169bb95fb6dcb032556b720
#
_entry.id   f353dc322169bb95fb6dcb032556b720
#
_cell.length_a   1.000
_cell.length_b   1.000
_cell.length_c   1.000
_cell.angle_alpha   90.00
_cell.angle_beta   90.00
_cell.angle_gamma   90.00
#
_symmetry.space_group_name_H-M   'P 1'
#
loop_
_entity.id
_entity.type
_entity.pdbx_description
1 polymer ?
#
loop_
_entity_poly.entity_id
_entity_poly.type
_entity_poly.pdbx_seq_one_letter_code
_entity_poly.pdbx_strand_id
1 'polypeptide(L)'
;MRDAQNNHRVALALPDNEQLQKTPPMDNTIKGLLDREEIRNLRTLYAHHLDSNNIAALDQIFSTDAVVEVTVGKMEGVDAIRAGMDDAFKLFDRDRRSSYPFIHAIANHWVKLTGPDTAEGRCYLIDFETASKPDPNPLLLLGLYADEYRRIDGEWRITRTRLEVVWPERNGASEQPANEAKDA
;
A
#
# COMPACT_ATOMS: atom_id res chain seq x y z
N MET A 1 35.54 35.73 43.37
CA MET A 1 34.95 34.42 43.07
C MET A 1 34.21 34.53 41.74
N ARG A 2 34.76 34.02 40.68
CA ARG A 2 34.11 33.99 39.33
C ARG A 2 34.00 32.52 38.94
N ASP A 3 32.75 32.06 38.86
CA ASP A 3 32.43 30.69 38.42
C ASP A 3 32.71 30.55 36.94
N ALA A 4 33.53 29.56 36.62
CA ALA A 4 33.83 29.13 35.27
C ALA A 4 32.66 28.26 34.76
N GLN A 5 31.89 28.78 33.83
CA GLN A 5 30.88 28.00 33.08
C GLN A 5 31.60 27.01 32.16
N ASN A 6 31.44 25.75 32.45
CA ASN A 6 31.96 24.61 31.70
C ASN A 6 31.06 24.39 30.46
N ASN A 7 31.49 24.89 29.32
CA ASN A 7 30.78 24.79 28.05
C ASN A 7 31.11 23.42 27.41
N HIS A 8 30.37 22.37 27.77
CA HIS A 8 30.45 21.07 27.08
C HIS A 8 29.82 21.19 25.70
N ARG A 9 30.62 21.54 24.69
CA ARG A 9 30.27 21.31 23.30
C ARG A 9 30.33 19.81 23.03
N VAL A 10 29.18 19.17 22.93
CA VAL A 10 29.07 17.84 22.34
C VAL A 10 29.34 18.00 20.83
N ALA A 11 30.58 17.64 20.44
CA ALA A 11 30.90 17.53 19.01
C ALA A 11 30.17 16.30 18.48
N LEU A 12 29.13 16.52 17.67
CA LEU A 12 28.56 15.48 16.83
C LEU A 12 29.65 15.01 15.87
N ALA A 13 30.23 13.85 16.13
CA ALA A 13 31.14 13.20 15.20
C ALA A 13 30.35 12.85 13.94
N LEU A 14 30.81 13.39 12.79
CA LEU A 14 30.30 12.96 11.51
C LEU A 14 30.67 11.48 11.31
N PRO A 15 29.77 10.65 10.75
CA PRO A 15 30.09 9.26 10.47
C PRO A 15 31.26 9.17 9.50
N ASP A 16 32.17 8.23 9.77
CA ASP A 16 33.35 7.99 8.93
C ASP A 16 32.94 7.72 7.48
N ASN A 17 33.71 8.25 6.55
CA ASN A 17 33.45 8.18 5.10
C ASN A 17 33.33 6.74 4.56
N GLU A 18 33.86 5.74 5.28
CA GLU A 18 33.69 4.31 4.97
C GLU A 18 32.28 3.77 5.26
N GLN A 19 31.53 4.37 6.19
CA GLN A 19 30.15 3.98 6.46
C GLN A 19 29.16 4.55 5.43
N LEU A 20 29.48 5.67 4.80
CA LEU A 20 28.71 6.25 3.70
C LEU A 20 28.81 5.45 2.39
N GLN A 21 29.81 4.61 2.23
CA GLN A 21 30.03 3.79 1.03
C GLN A 21 29.40 2.39 1.10
N LYS A 22 28.76 2.00 2.21
CA LYS A 22 28.10 0.69 2.38
C LYS A 22 26.60 0.70 2.13
N THR A 23 26.11 1.64 1.33
CA THR A 23 24.76 1.52 0.79
C THR A 23 24.78 0.41 -0.27
N PRO A 24 23.89 -0.60 -0.21
CA PRO A 24 23.88 -1.62 -1.26
C PRO A 24 23.72 -0.94 -2.61
N PRO A 25 24.56 -1.27 -3.60
CA PRO A 25 24.65 -0.51 -4.86
C PRO A 25 23.37 -0.48 -5.69
N MET A 26 22.37 -1.29 -5.35
CA MET A 26 21.13 -1.42 -6.12
C MET A 26 20.08 -0.34 -5.83
N ASP A 27 20.06 0.26 -4.65
CA ASP A 27 18.99 1.19 -4.27
C ASP A 27 19.19 2.61 -4.84
N ASN A 28 20.41 2.96 -5.23
CA ASN A 28 20.76 4.26 -5.80
C ASN A 28 21.00 4.22 -7.32
N THR A 29 20.74 3.10 -8.00
CA THR A 29 20.91 2.98 -9.44
C THR A 29 19.66 3.46 -10.20
N ILE A 30 19.83 3.84 -11.47
CA ILE A 30 18.71 4.13 -12.37
C ILE A 30 17.73 2.94 -12.42
N LYS A 31 18.25 1.70 -12.44
CA LYS A 31 17.41 0.50 -12.38
C LYS A 31 16.51 0.49 -11.14
N GLY A 32 17.05 0.77 -9.96
CA GLY A 32 16.27 0.82 -8.73
C GLY A 32 15.21 1.93 -8.73
N LEU A 33 15.45 3.05 -9.42
CA LEU A 33 14.43 4.09 -9.60
C LEU A 33 13.30 3.60 -10.53
N LEU A 34 13.66 2.99 -11.65
CA LEU A 34 12.68 2.42 -12.60
C LEU A 34 11.86 1.31 -11.94
N ASP A 35 12.50 0.40 -11.21
CA ASP A 35 11.82 -0.67 -10.48
C ASP A 35 10.76 -0.11 -9.49
N ARG A 36 11.11 0.92 -8.72
CA ARG A 36 10.15 1.56 -7.81
C ARG A 36 9.01 2.26 -8.55
N GLU A 37 9.27 2.84 -9.70
CA GLU A 37 8.22 3.47 -10.51
C GLU A 37 7.28 2.45 -11.14
N GLU A 38 7.81 1.33 -11.67
CA GLU A 38 7.01 0.22 -12.17
C GLU A 38 6.10 -0.34 -11.06
N ILE A 39 6.64 -0.54 -9.84
CA ILE A 39 5.87 -1.00 -8.68
C ILE A 39 4.77 -0.01 -8.30
N ARG A 40 5.05 1.31 -8.28
CA ARG A 40 4.02 2.32 -8.01
C ARG A 40 2.91 2.29 -9.05
N ASN A 41 3.29 2.07 -10.31
CA ASN A 41 2.35 1.99 -11.41
C ASN A 41 1.39 0.80 -11.28
N LEU A 42 1.83 -0.35 -10.74
CA LEU A 42 0.94 -1.50 -10.46
C LEU A 42 -0.23 -1.10 -9.56
N ARG A 43 0.04 -0.37 -8.47
CA ARG A 43 -1.03 0.06 -7.54
C ARG A 43 -1.94 1.11 -8.19
N THR A 44 -1.40 1.99 -9.01
CA THR A 44 -2.18 2.96 -9.79
C THR A 44 -3.08 2.25 -10.80
N LEU A 45 -2.54 1.30 -11.56
CA LEU A 45 -3.30 0.51 -12.53
C LEU A 45 -4.36 -0.37 -11.86
N TYR A 46 -4.08 -0.95 -10.69
CA TYR A 46 -5.08 -1.67 -9.91
C TYR A 46 -6.31 -0.80 -9.65
N ALA A 47 -6.13 0.42 -9.13
CA ALA A 47 -7.21 1.36 -8.89
C ALA A 47 -8.00 1.66 -10.18
N HIS A 48 -7.30 2.03 -11.25
CA HIS A 48 -7.94 2.34 -12.53
C HIS A 48 -8.73 1.15 -13.13
N HIS A 49 -8.17 -0.07 -13.06
CA HIS A 49 -8.84 -1.25 -13.59
C HIS A 49 -10.07 -1.62 -12.77
N LEU A 50 -9.98 -1.56 -11.44
CA LEU A 50 -11.10 -1.87 -10.57
C LEU A 50 -12.22 -0.83 -10.74
N ASP A 51 -11.90 0.46 -10.66
CA ASP A 51 -12.88 1.55 -10.76
C ASP A 51 -13.58 1.58 -12.12
N SER A 52 -12.88 1.25 -13.20
CA SER A 52 -13.44 1.22 -14.57
C SER A 52 -14.10 -0.10 -14.94
N ASN A 53 -14.17 -1.08 -14.03
CA ASN A 53 -14.70 -2.43 -14.32
C ASN A 53 -13.87 -3.23 -15.33
N ASN A 54 -12.58 -2.98 -15.40
CA ASN A 54 -11.66 -3.76 -16.23
C ASN A 54 -11.01 -4.91 -15.41
N ILE A 55 -11.88 -5.75 -14.81
CA ILE A 55 -11.46 -6.81 -13.87
C ILE A 55 -10.53 -7.83 -14.54
N ALA A 56 -10.70 -8.08 -15.85
CA ALA A 56 -9.83 -9.01 -16.60
C ALA A 56 -8.36 -8.59 -16.58
N ALA A 57 -8.05 -7.29 -16.51
CA ALA A 57 -6.67 -6.79 -16.51
C ALA A 57 -5.96 -6.98 -15.16
N LEU A 58 -6.62 -7.45 -14.11
CA LEU A 58 -6.00 -7.73 -12.81
C LEU A 58 -4.97 -8.87 -12.88
N ASP A 59 -4.99 -9.72 -13.90
CA ASP A 59 -3.95 -10.73 -14.16
C ASP A 59 -2.59 -10.10 -14.53
N GLN A 60 -2.57 -8.86 -15.01
CA GLN A 60 -1.35 -8.09 -15.26
C GLN A 60 -0.80 -7.42 -14.00
N ILE A 61 -1.59 -7.34 -12.95
CA ILE A 61 -1.25 -6.69 -11.67
C ILE A 61 -0.78 -7.73 -10.64
N PHE A 62 -1.53 -8.80 -10.51
CA PHE A 62 -1.27 -9.82 -9.50
C PHE A 62 -0.51 -11.02 -10.06
N SER A 63 0.31 -11.67 -9.23
CA SER A 63 0.84 -13.00 -9.56
C SER A 63 -0.27 -14.03 -9.54
N THR A 64 -0.07 -15.15 -10.23
CA THR A 64 -1.06 -16.25 -10.29
C THR A 64 -1.39 -16.81 -8.92
N ASP A 65 -0.44 -16.78 -7.98
CA ASP A 65 -0.52 -17.25 -6.60
C ASP A 65 -0.77 -16.14 -5.57
N ALA A 66 -1.14 -14.94 -6.01
CA ALA A 66 -1.29 -13.78 -5.12
C ALA A 66 -2.34 -14.00 -4.03
N VAL A 67 -2.13 -13.36 -2.88
CA VAL A 67 -3.07 -13.33 -1.75
C VAL A 67 -3.53 -11.90 -1.51
N VAL A 68 -4.84 -11.68 -1.52
CA VAL A 68 -5.48 -10.38 -1.26
C VAL A 68 -6.38 -10.49 -0.05
N GLU A 69 -6.16 -9.63 0.94
CA GLU A 69 -6.95 -9.52 2.18
C GLU A 69 -7.48 -8.08 2.27
N VAL A 70 -8.75 -7.90 1.92
CA VAL A 70 -9.41 -6.59 1.90
C VAL A 70 -10.79 -6.67 2.55
N THR A 71 -11.56 -5.59 2.55
CA THR A 71 -12.86 -5.49 3.24
C THR A 71 -13.87 -6.55 2.80
N VAL A 72 -13.81 -6.99 1.56
CA VAL A 72 -14.71 -8.03 1.02
C VAL A 72 -14.21 -9.45 1.29
N GLY A 73 -13.10 -9.61 1.99
CA GLY A 73 -12.59 -10.91 2.42
C GLY A 73 -11.19 -11.23 1.92
N LYS A 74 -10.79 -12.48 2.12
CA LYS A 74 -9.53 -13.05 1.66
C LYS A 74 -9.74 -13.81 0.36
N MET A 75 -8.88 -13.56 -0.62
CA MET A 75 -8.85 -14.22 -1.92
C MET A 75 -7.46 -14.77 -2.20
N GLU A 76 -7.35 -16.00 -2.67
CA GLU A 76 -6.10 -16.70 -2.97
C GLU A 76 -6.08 -17.12 -4.44
N GLY A 77 -5.07 -16.66 -5.17
CA GLY A 77 -4.91 -16.83 -6.61
C GLY A 77 -5.66 -15.79 -7.44
N VAL A 78 -5.11 -15.46 -8.61
CA VAL A 78 -5.61 -14.38 -9.47
C VAL A 78 -7.06 -14.60 -9.93
N ASP A 79 -7.49 -15.84 -10.14
CA ASP A 79 -8.86 -16.15 -10.54
C ASP A 79 -9.87 -15.86 -9.42
N ALA A 80 -9.52 -16.22 -8.17
CA ALA A 80 -10.35 -15.88 -7.00
C ALA A 80 -10.38 -14.36 -6.75
N ILE A 81 -9.25 -13.68 -6.98
CA ILE A 81 -9.15 -12.21 -6.88
C ILE A 81 -10.09 -11.56 -7.90
N ARG A 82 -10.05 -11.97 -9.17
CA ARG A 82 -10.94 -11.44 -10.20
C ARG A 82 -12.41 -11.68 -9.88
N ALA A 83 -12.77 -12.88 -9.46
CA ALA A 83 -14.15 -13.21 -9.09
C ALA A 83 -14.63 -12.36 -7.90
N GLY A 84 -13.84 -12.26 -6.83
CA GLY A 84 -14.21 -11.47 -5.65
C GLY A 84 -14.28 -9.97 -5.92
N MET A 85 -13.41 -9.44 -6.80
CA MET A 85 -13.45 -8.02 -7.20
C MET A 85 -14.63 -7.72 -8.12
N ASP A 86 -15.02 -8.63 -9.01
CA ASP A 86 -16.23 -8.52 -9.84
C ASP A 86 -17.50 -8.51 -8.98
N ASP A 87 -17.56 -9.38 -7.98
CA ASP A 87 -18.67 -9.40 -7.03
C ASP A 87 -18.73 -8.13 -6.18
N ALA A 88 -17.59 -7.63 -5.71
CA ALA A 88 -17.49 -6.36 -5.01
C ALA A 88 -17.93 -5.20 -5.89
N PHE A 89 -17.49 -5.14 -7.15
CA PHE A 89 -17.89 -4.13 -8.10
C PHE A 89 -19.43 -4.09 -8.26
N LYS A 90 -20.06 -5.26 -8.48
CA LYS A 90 -21.52 -5.39 -8.62
C LYS A 90 -22.28 -4.93 -7.39
N LEU A 91 -21.74 -5.20 -6.20
CA LEU A 91 -22.33 -4.79 -4.92
C LEU A 91 -22.42 -3.26 -4.79
N PHE A 92 -21.41 -2.54 -5.26
CA PHE A 92 -21.35 -1.08 -5.18
C PHE A 92 -21.99 -0.37 -6.40
N ASP A 93 -22.12 -1.03 -7.55
CA ASP A 93 -22.76 -0.43 -8.76
C ASP A 93 -24.30 -0.43 -8.68
N ARG A 94 -24.83 0.19 -7.61
CA ARG A 94 -26.28 0.26 -7.36
C ARG A 94 -27.06 1.01 -8.46
N ASP A 95 -26.40 1.97 -9.09
CA ASP A 95 -27.00 2.75 -10.20
C ASP A 95 -26.87 2.04 -11.56
N ARG A 96 -26.20 0.87 -11.61
CA ARG A 96 -25.98 0.08 -12.83
C ARG A 96 -25.29 0.88 -13.94
N ARG A 97 -24.33 1.71 -13.56
CA ARG A 97 -23.56 2.54 -14.51
C ARG A 97 -22.46 1.76 -15.22
N SER A 98 -22.13 0.58 -14.71
CA SER A 98 -21.10 -0.34 -15.22
C SER A 98 -19.67 0.22 -15.18
N SER A 99 -19.46 1.36 -14.53
CA SER A 99 -18.14 1.98 -14.34
C SER A 99 -18.19 3.00 -13.20
N TYR A 100 -17.09 3.10 -12.46
CA TYR A 100 -16.87 4.10 -11.41
C TYR A 100 -17.97 4.17 -10.32
N PRO A 101 -18.42 3.03 -9.75
CA PRO A 101 -19.34 3.07 -8.60
C PRO A 101 -18.62 3.54 -7.32
N PHE A 102 -17.29 3.49 -7.34
CA PHE A 102 -16.36 4.01 -6.35
C PHE A 102 -15.11 4.57 -7.04
N ILE A 103 -14.27 5.27 -6.30
CA ILE A 103 -12.97 5.78 -6.75
C ILE A 103 -11.94 5.52 -5.66
N HIS A 104 -10.90 4.75 -6.01
CA HIS A 104 -9.76 4.51 -5.16
C HIS A 104 -8.68 5.59 -5.38
N ALA A 105 -8.61 6.60 -4.51
CA ALA A 105 -7.51 7.57 -4.53
C ALA A 105 -6.32 7.00 -3.74
N ILE A 106 -5.26 6.63 -4.46
CA ILE A 106 -4.01 6.12 -3.89
C ILE A 106 -3.06 7.29 -3.60
N ALA A 107 -2.53 7.36 -2.38
CA ALA A 107 -1.64 8.44 -1.97
C ALA A 107 -0.44 7.92 -1.17
N ASN A 108 0.64 8.72 -1.13
CA ASN A 108 1.83 8.48 -0.30
C ASN A 108 2.42 7.07 -0.47
N HIS A 109 2.54 6.61 -1.72
CA HIS A 109 3.05 5.28 -2.00
C HIS A 109 4.56 5.19 -1.77
N TRP A 110 4.93 4.55 -0.67
CA TRP A 110 6.30 4.21 -0.31
C TRP A 110 6.64 2.80 -0.80
N VAL A 111 7.80 2.64 -1.43
CA VAL A 111 8.30 1.37 -1.96
C VAL A 111 9.76 1.18 -1.55
N LYS A 112 10.08 0.00 -1.02
CA LYS A 112 11.42 -0.44 -0.67
C LYS A 112 11.75 -1.74 -1.40
N LEU A 113 12.82 -1.72 -2.19
CA LEU A 113 13.40 -2.94 -2.76
C LEU A 113 14.05 -3.73 -1.62
N THR A 114 13.66 -5.00 -1.48
CA THR A 114 14.20 -5.93 -0.48
C THR A 114 15.19 -6.91 -1.06
N GLY A 115 15.26 -6.98 -2.39
CA GLY A 115 16.18 -7.79 -3.17
C GLY A 115 16.15 -7.40 -4.64
N PRO A 116 16.88 -8.11 -5.52
CA PRO A 116 16.90 -7.82 -6.95
C PRO A 116 15.53 -7.99 -7.62
N ASP A 117 14.70 -8.90 -7.10
CA ASP A 117 13.40 -9.25 -7.67
C ASP A 117 12.29 -9.26 -6.62
N THR A 118 12.51 -8.62 -5.47
CA THR A 118 11.54 -8.52 -4.38
C THR A 118 11.44 -7.10 -3.84
N ALA A 119 10.24 -6.70 -3.44
CA ALA A 119 9.98 -5.41 -2.82
C ALA A 119 8.80 -5.48 -1.85
N GLU A 120 8.72 -4.50 -0.97
CA GLU A 120 7.59 -4.22 -0.12
C GLU A 120 7.12 -2.78 -0.30
N GLY A 121 5.86 -2.50 -0.07
CA GLY A 121 5.34 -1.14 -0.16
C GLY A 121 4.12 -0.89 0.71
N ARG A 122 3.84 0.40 0.91
CA ARG A 122 2.66 0.88 1.62
C ARG A 122 2.11 2.11 0.93
N CYS A 123 0.78 2.22 0.88
CA CYS A 123 0.14 3.44 0.41
C CYS A 123 -1.17 3.69 1.16
N TYR A 124 -1.63 4.93 1.10
CA TYR A 124 -2.93 5.29 1.65
C TYR A 124 -4.02 5.08 0.60
N LEU A 125 -5.15 4.59 1.06
CA LEU A 125 -6.39 4.55 0.29
C LEU A 125 -7.35 5.59 0.85
N ILE A 126 -7.85 6.46 -0.02
CA ILE A 126 -9.04 7.27 0.22
C ILE A 126 -10.09 6.77 -0.75
N ASP A 127 -11.08 6.07 -0.24
CA ASP A 127 -12.09 5.42 -1.05
C ASP A 127 -13.38 6.23 -1.03
N PHE A 128 -13.87 6.57 -2.22
CA PHE A 128 -15.09 7.35 -2.42
C PHE A 128 -16.16 6.50 -3.08
N GLU A 129 -17.38 6.54 -2.56
CA GLU A 129 -18.54 5.99 -3.23
C GLU A 129 -19.17 7.05 -4.13
N THR A 130 -19.37 6.72 -5.40
CA THR A 130 -19.94 7.62 -6.41
C THR A 130 -21.34 7.21 -6.86
N ALA A 131 -21.76 5.97 -6.55
CA ALA A 131 -23.09 5.49 -6.77
C ALA A 131 -24.08 6.11 -5.76
N SER A 132 -25.36 6.15 -6.12
CA SER A 132 -26.41 6.68 -5.25
C SER A 132 -26.44 5.97 -3.91
N LYS A 133 -26.31 6.73 -2.83
CA LYS A 133 -26.48 6.24 -1.47
C LYS A 133 -27.28 7.24 -0.62
N PRO A 134 -27.89 6.79 0.49
CA PRO A 134 -28.67 7.67 1.36
C PRO A 134 -27.87 8.79 2.02
N ASP A 135 -26.61 8.50 2.37
CA ASP A 135 -25.70 9.48 2.96
C ASP A 135 -25.08 10.36 1.88
N PRO A 136 -25.17 11.70 1.97
CA PRO A 136 -24.56 12.61 1.02
C PRO A 136 -23.03 12.65 1.10
N ASN A 137 -22.40 12.11 2.15
CA ASN A 137 -20.95 12.02 2.25
C ASN A 137 -20.41 10.95 1.32
N PRO A 138 -19.61 11.30 0.30
CA PRO A 138 -19.07 10.31 -0.64
C PRO A 138 -17.93 9.46 -0.05
N LEU A 139 -17.34 9.85 1.07
CA LEU A 139 -16.23 9.11 1.66
C LEU A 139 -16.73 7.75 2.18
N LEU A 140 -16.15 6.66 1.64
CA LEU A 140 -16.48 5.30 2.01
C LEU A 140 -15.57 4.80 3.14
N LEU A 141 -14.26 4.90 2.95
CA LEU A 141 -13.27 4.52 3.97
C LEU A 141 -11.93 5.23 3.78
N LEU A 142 -11.14 5.24 4.84
CA LEU A 142 -9.70 5.52 4.81
C LEU A 142 -8.96 4.24 5.20
N GLY A 143 -7.95 3.88 4.42
CA GLY A 143 -7.21 2.65 4.63
C GLY A 143 -5.73 2.77 4.33
N LEU A 144 -5.01 1.70 4.69
CA LEU A 144 -3.59 1.51 4.44
C LEU A 144 -3.40 0.19 3.73
N TYR A 145 -2.87 0.22 2.52
CA TYR A 145 -2.38 -0.98 1.87
C TYR A 145 -0.98 -1.34 2.36
N ALA A 146 -0.75 -2.62 2.58
CA ALA A 146 0.57 -3.22 2.76
C ALA A 146 0.74 -4.31 1.69
N ASP A 147 1.74 -4.11 0.85
CA ASP A 147 1.97 -4.91 -0.34
C ASP A 147 3.32 -5.60 -0.34
N GLU A 148 3.37 -6.81 -0.90
CA GLU A 148 4.59 -7.50 -1.27
C GLU A 148 4.61 -7.67 -2.80
N TYR A 149 5.79 -7.48 -3.37
CA TYR A 149 5.99 -7.52 -4.83
C TYR A 149 7.09 -8.49 -5.19
N ARG A 150 6.95 -9.13 -6.33
CA ARG A 150 7.97 -9.99 -6.93
C ARG A 150 8.07 -9.73 -8.43
N ARG A 151 9.29 -9.79 -8.97
CA ARG A 151 9.52 -9.78 -10.39
C ARG A 151 9.35 -11.21 -10.91
N ILE A 152 8.46 -11.40 -11.87
CA ILE A 152 8.13 -12.68 -12.49
C ILE A 152 8.24 -12.49 -14.01
N ASP A 153 9.06 -13.29 -14.68
CA ASP A 153 9.30 -13.20 -16.13
C ASP A 153 9.70 -11.77 -16.60
N GLY A 154 10.45 -11.08 -15.75
CA GLY A 154 10.95 -9.73 -16.03
C GLY A 154 10.01 -8.58 -15.61
N GLU A 155 8.78 -8.87 -15.21
CA GLU A 155 7.76 -7.89 -14.85
C GLU A 155 7.42 -7.94 -13.36
N TRP A 156 7.22 -6.77 -12.73
CA TRP A 156 6.77 -6.71 -11.35
C TRP A 156 5.30 -7.12 -11.23
N ARG A 157 4.98 -7.84 -10.14
CA ARG A 157 3.62 -8.26 -9.77
C ARG A 157 3.41 -8.09 -8.27
N ILE A 158 2.18 -7.80 -7.88
CA ILE A 158 1.76 -7.87 -6.48
C ILE A 158 1.55 -9.34 -6.15
N THR A 159 2.26 -9.83 -5.13
CA THR A 159 2.12 -11.21 -4.62
C THR A 159 1.27 -11.28 -3.36
N ARG A 160 1.22 -10.18 -2.63
CA ARG A 160 0.34 -10.05 -1.47
C ARG A 160 -0.14 -8.62 -1.31
N THR A 161 -1.39 -8.47 -0.94
CA THR A 161 -2.01 -7.20 -0.54
C THR A 161 -2.83 -7.39 0.71
N ARG A 162 -2.67 -6.51 1.69
CA ARG A 162 -3.55 -6.41 2.84
C ARG A 162 -4.01 -4.97 3.01
N LEU A 163 -5.32 -4.78 3.19
CA LEU A 163 -5.92 -3.49 3.52
C LEU A 163 -6.26 -3.43 5.00
N GLU A 164 -5.68 -2.48 5.71
CA GLU A 164 -6.09 -2.08 7.06
C GLU A 164 -7.02 -0.86 6.93
N VAL A 165 -8.26 -0.99 7.36
CA VAL A 165 -9.19 0.14 7.43
C VAL A 165 -8.95 0.90 8.74
N VAL A 166 -8.77 2.22 8.64
CA VAL A 166 -8.54 3.09 9.81
C VAL A 166 -9.73 4.01 10.10
N TRP A 167 -10.66 4.12 9.18
CA TRP A 167 -11.93 4.83 9.32
C TRP A 167 -12.97 4.22 8.35
N PRO A 168 -14.30 4.14 8.69
CA PRO A 168 -14.96 4.65 9.91
C PRO A 168 -14.67 3.82 11.16
N GLU A 169 -14.49 2.51 11.01
CA GLU A 169 -14.15 1.61 12.11
C GLU A 169 -12.83 0.92 11.81
N ARG A 170 -11.94 0.91 12.78
CA ARG A 170 -10.65 0.25 12.60
C ARG A 170 -10.84 -1.26 12.58
N ASN A 171 -10.47 -1.89 11.46
CA ASN A 171 -10.44 -3.34 11.32
C ASN A 171 -9.17 -3.76 10.56
N GLY A 172 -8.80 -5.04 10.68
CA GLY A 172 -7.55 -5.57 10.10
C GLY A 172 -6.30 -5.20 10.89
N ALA A 173 -6.41 -4.47 12.00
CA ALA A 173 -5.29 -4.25 12.89
C ALA A 173 -4.91 -5.58 13.57
N SER A 174 -3.63 -5.96 13.48
CA SER A 174 -3.05 -6.89 14.43
C SER A 174 -3.33 -6.35 15.84
N GLU A 175 -3.74 -7.23 16.76
CA GLU A 175 -3.89 -6.91 18.17
C GLU A 175 -2.64 -6.18 18.66
N GLN A 176 -2.73 -4.86 18.81
CA GLN A 176 -1.75 -4.16 19.65
C GLN A 176 -2.09 -4.57 21.09
N PRO A 177 -1.11 -5.03 21.88
CA PRO A 177 -1.37 -5.28 23.28
C PRO A 177 -1.95 -4.01 23.90
N ALA A 178 -3.07 -4.15 24.58
CA ALA A 178 -3.68 -3.08 25.33
C ALA A 178 -2.60 -2.44 26.20
N ASN A 179 -2.35 -1.15 26.01
CA ASN A 179 -1.56 -0.38 26.95
C ASN A 179 -2.31 -0.47 28.28
N GLU A 180 -1.81 -1.32 29.18
CA GLU A 180 -2.23 -1.26 30.58
C GLU A 180 -1.94 0.17 31.06
N ALA A 181 -3.01 0.95 31.21
CA ALA A 181 -2.94 2.22 31.90
C ALA A 181 -2.40 1.90 33.29
N LYS A 182 -1.16 2.30 33.56
CA LYS A 182 -0.63 2.33 34.90
C LYS A 182 -1.36 3.44 35.64
N ASP A 183 -2.40 3.05 36.38
CA ASP A 183 -2.90 3.86 37.47
C ASP A 183 -1.79 4.04 38.50
N ALA A 184 -1.35 5.27 38.68
CA ALA A 184 -0.53 5.72 39.79
C ALA A 184 -1.11 7.02 40.35
#